data_10bdaea8b4dfd3dd565891491260120f
#
_entry.id   10bdaea8b4dfd3dd565891491260120f
#
_cell.length_a   1.000
_cell.length_b   1.000
_cell.length_c   1.000
_cell.angle_alpha   90.00
_cell.angle_beta   90.00
_cell.angle_gamma   90.00
#
_symmetry.space_group_name_H-M   'P 1'
#
loop_
_entity.id
_entity.type
_entity.pdbx_description
1 polymer ?
#
loop_
_entity_poly.entity_id
_entity_poly.type
_entity_poly.pdbx_seq_one_letter_code
_entity_poly.pdbx_strand_id
1 'polypeptide(L)'
;SAAHQMLGQYAISILEGPRLQQVLTHSAQTIGRSRADQVSLHQAGRPADGMSWWGGVRGDMQRYDHADLYDGMAPAGLFGVDWARDGMVFGGFAGFGRLNADFGNSRGDFTQKDTTAGLFAGWYGDRIWVNGQVSYTWLSYDVNRKVQLGPATREHGGSPDGSNLTAALNAGYEFGTEGGFRHGPIASVIWQQVKLDGYTESADAGTLATALGYGKQDVDSTVGRIGWQARFDGGTVKPYVQVTYDHEFEDTKQASAWVQSLPDVGMYRVPGMDFDKNYATAILGARMELFGLQSNIGLSATTLQKRAQDATLFASFSGSF
;
A
#
# COMPACT_ATOMS: atom_id res chain seq x y z
N SER A 1 -13.35 24.78 32.53
CA SER A 1 -13.92 25.94 31.82
C SER A 1 -13.79 25.78 30.32
N ALA A 2 -14.56 26.54 29.55
CA ALA A 2 -14.48 26.56 28.10
C ALA A 2 -13.09 26.94 27.60
N ALA A 3 -12.41 27.88 28.28
CA ALA A 3 -11.05 28.29 27.93
C ALA A 3 -10.04 27.16 28.11
N HIS A 4 -10.12 26.38 29.16
CA HIS A 4 -9.26 25.22 29.40
C HIS A 4 -9.50 24.13 28.33
N GLN A 5 -10.76 23.91 27.95
CA GLN A 5 -11.12 22.95 26.93
C GLN A 5 -10.54 23.36 25.57
N MET A 6 -10.66 24.63 25.19
CA MET A 6 -10.11 25.13 23.93
C MET A 6 -8.59 25.07 23.90
N LEU A 7 -7.93 25.37 25.00
CA LEU A 7 -6.47 25.27 25.11
C LEU A 7 -6.01 23.83 24.97
N GLY A 8 -6.72 22.88 25.59
CA GLY A 8 -6.46 21.45 25.43
C GLY A 8 -6.64 20.98 23.98
N GLN A 9 -7.72 21.42 23.33
CA GLN A 9 -7.95 21.10 21.91
C GLN A 9 -6.88 21.67 21.01
N TYR A 10 -6.41 22.90 21.28
CA TYR A 10 -5.31 23.52 20.55
C TYR A 10 -4.01 22.71 20.70
N ALA A 11 -3.65 22.34 21.92
CA ALA A 11 -2.46 21.53 22.19
C ALA A 11 -2.51 20.18 21.49
N ILE A 12 -3.66 19.50 21.53
CA ILE A 12 -3.87 18.23 20.85
C ILE A 12 -3.70 18.39 19.33
N SER A 13 -4.24 19.46 18.74
CA SER A 13 -4.14 19.67 17.30
C SER A 13 -2.69 19.84 16.83
N ILE A 14 -1.84 20.47 17.64
CA ILE A 14 -0.41 20.63 17.36
C ILE A 14 0.32 19.29 17.41
N LEU A 15 -0.03 18.41 18.34
CA LEU A 15 0.56 17.08 18.46
C LEU A 15 0.06 16.12 17.39
N GLU A 16 -1.21 16.17 17.04
CA GLU A 16 -1.84 15.27 16.09
C GLU A 16 -1.52 15.58 14.62
N GLY A 17 -1.34 16.85 14.28
CA GLY A 17 -1.03 17.25 12.90
C GLY A 17 0.08 16.43 12.27
N PRO A 18 1.29 16.39 12.87
CA PRO A 18 2.39 15.58 12.36
C PRO A 18 2.09 14.07 12.30
N ARG A 19 1.31 13.55 13.23
CA ARG A 19 0.90 12.14 13.22
C ARG A 19 0.02 11.81 12.02
N LEU A 20 -0.91 12.70 11.68
CA LEU A 20 -1.75 12.53 10.49
C LEU A 20 -0.93 12.55 9.21
N GLN A 21 0.20 13.29 9.18
CA GLN A 21 1.11 13.26 8.04
C GLN A 21 1.78 11.90 7.85
N GLN A 22 2.05 11.18 8.94
CA GLN A 22 2.59 9.82 8.85
C GLN A 22 1.60 8.81 8.28
N VAL A 23 0.31 9.06 8.41
CA VAL A 23 -0.72 8.27 7.75
C VAL A 23 -0.57 8.33 6.22
N LEU A 24 -0.17 9.46 5.66
CA LEU A 24 0.02 9.61 4.22
C LEU A 24 1.11 8.69 3.68
N THR A 25 2.24 8.59 4.35
CA THR A 25 3.32 7.68 3.95
C THR A 25 2.95 6.22 4.20
N HIS A 26 2.24 5.93 5.28
CA HIS A 26 1.78 4.59 5.59
C HIS A 26 0.78 4.07 4.55
N SER A 27 -0.18 4.89 4.14
CA SER A 27 -1.13 4.51 3.09
C SER A 27 -0.45 4.23 1.76
N ALA A 28 0.59 5.00 1.42
CA ALA A 28 1.40 4.73 0.24
C ALA A 28 2.11 3.38 0.30
N GLN A 29 2.65 3.01 1.46
CA GLN A 29 3.28 1.71 1.66
C GLN A 29 2.29 0.56 1.53
N THR A 30 1.11 0.68 2.11
CA THR A 30 0.08 -0.35 2.06
C THR A 30 -0.42 -0.58 0.63
N ILE A 31 -0.69 0.49 -0.11
CA ILE A 31 -1.06 0.42 -1.52
C ILE A 31 0.09 -0.15 -2.36
N GLY A 32 1.32 0.23 -2.06
CA GLY A 32 2.51 -0.29 -2.74
C GLY A 32 2.68 -1.81 -2.57
N ARG A 33 2.44 -2.34 -1.37
CA ARG A 33 2.45 -3.79 -1.13
C ARG A 33 1.34 -4.51 -1.86
N SER A 34 0.14 -3.96 -1.85
CA SER A 34 -1.01 -4.53 -2.56
C SER A 34 -0.75 -4.61 -4.08
N ARG A 35 -0.21 -3.55 -4.65
CA ARG A 35 0.18 -3.51 -6.07
C ARG A 35 1.27 -4.55 -6.38
N ALA A 36 2.30 -4.63 -5.53
CA ALA A 36 3.36 -5.61 -5.68
C ALA A 36 2.82 -7.05 -5.62
N ASP A 37 1.88 -7.32 -4.74
CA ASP A 37 1.22 -8.63 -4.65
C ASP A 37 0.43 -8.96 -5.93
N GLN A 38 -0.28 -8.00 -6.49
CA GLN A 38 -1.02 -8.21 -7.74
C GLN A 38 -0.06 -8.53 -8.90
N VAL A 39 1.05 -7.83 -9.01
CA VAL A 39 2.08 -8.12 -10.03
C VAL A 39 2.70 -9.51 -9.80
N SER A 40 3.04 -9.85 -8.58
CA SER A 40 3.61 -11.17 -8.23
C SER A 40 2.64 -12.32 -8.53
N LEU A 41 1.36 -12.12 -8.27
CA LEU A 41 0.31 -13.12 -8.59
C LEU A 41 0.12 -13.28 -10.10
N HIS A 42 0.26 -12.21 -10.87
CA HIS A 42 0.28 -12.30 -12.32
C HIS A 42 1.46 -13.15 -12.81
N GLN A 43 2.67 -12.89 -12.30
CA GLN A 43 3.85 -13.68 -12.64
C GLN A 43 3.70 -15.16 -12.26
N ALA A 44 3.11 -15.43 -11.09
CA ALA A 44 2.88 -16.80 -10.61
C ALA A 44 1.92 -17.60 -11.51
N GLY A 45 1.13 -16.93 -12.32
CA GLY A 45 0.30 -17.56 -13.36
C GLY A 45 1.10 -18.16 -14.52
N ARG A 46 2.40 -17.92 -14.59
CA ARG A 46 3.33 -18.47 -15.57
C ARG A 46 2.84 -18.27 -17.01
N PRO A 47 2.97 -17.06 -17.57
CA PRO A 47 2.52 -16.77 -18.92
C PRO A 47 3.09 -17.77 -19.93
N ALA A 48 2.32 -18.09 -20.95
CA ALA A 48 2.75 -18.96 -22.04
C ALA A 48 3.90 -18.32 -22.81
N ASP A 49 4.73 -19.17 -23.45
CA ASP A 49 5.84 -18.70 -24.29
C ASP A 49 5.36 -17.70 -25.35
N GLY A 50 6.18 -16.71 -25.62
CA GLY A 50 5.89 -15.64 -26.54
C GLY A 50 5.51 -14.34 -25.82
N MET A 51 4.90 -13.43 -26.56
CA MET A 51 4.44 -12.15 -26.01
C MET A 51 2.97 -12.21 -25.61
N SER A 52 2.66 -11.64 -24.48
CA SER A 52 1.30 -11.52 -23.99
C SER A 52 1.08 -10.14 -23.37
N TRP A 53 -0.19 -9.78 -23.26
CA TRP A 53 -0.62 -8.58 -22.57
C TRP A 53 -1.45 -8.99 -21.35
N TRP A 54 -1.52 -8.12 -20.38
CA TRP A 54 -2.40 -8.32 -19.23
C TRP A 54 -2.91 -7.00 -18.70
N GLY A 55 -4.03 -7.08 -18.05
CA GLY A 55 -4.62 -5.96 -17.36
C GLY A 55 -5.36 -6.45 -16.13
N GLY A 56 -5.40 -5.63 -15.10
CA GLY A 56 -6.06 -5.98 -13.86
C GLY A 56 -6.64 -4.77 -13.17
N VAL A 57 -7.63 -5.05 -12.33
CA VAL A 57 -8.25 -4.08 -11.44
C VAL A 57 -8.16 -4.61 -10.03
N ARG A 58 -8.12 -3.71 -9.06
CA ARG A 58 -8.23 -4.06 -7.65
C ARG A 58 -8.95 -2.97 -6.89
N GLY A 59 -9.53 -3.36 -5.76
CA GLY A 59 -10.04 -2.45 -4.77
C GLY A 59 -9.42 -2.77 -3.43
N ASP A 60 -8.74 -1.79 -2.84
CA ASP A 60 -8.14 -1.90 -1.53
C ASP A 60 -9.03 -1.24 -0.49
N MET A 61 -9.26 -1.95 0.62
CA MET A 61 -9.92 -1.40 1.80
C MET A 61 -8.90 -1.31 2.92
N GLN A 62 -8.76 -0.12 3.52
CA GLN A 62 -7.88 0.14 4.64
C GLN A 62 -8.72 0.60 5.82
N ARG A 63 -8.59 -0.10 6.94
CA ARG A 63 -9.31 0.21 8.15
C ARG A 63 -8.36 0.18 9.34
N TYR A 64 -8.03 1.38 9.83
CA TYR A 64 -7.13 1.59 10.96
C TYR A 64 -7.90 2.22 12.11
N ASP A 65 -8.88 1.47 12.64
CA ASP A 65 -9.83 1.94 13.65
C ASP A 65 -9.18 2.11 15.03
N HIS A 66 -8.16 1.33 15.35
CA HIS A 66 -7.47 1.46 16.62
C HIS A 66 -6.67 2.76 16.66
N ALA A 67 -6.93 3.58 17.65
CA ALA A 67 -6.47 4.96 17.76
C ALA A 67 -7.05 5.89 16.69
N ASP A 68 -8.12 5.48 16.02
CA ASP A 68 -8.87 6.28 15.05
C ASP A 68 -7.99 6.98 14.01
N LEU A 69 -7.12 6.21 13.35
CA LEU A 69 -6.13 6.77 12.44
C LEU A 69 -6.74 7.18 11.11
N TYR A 70 -7.26 6.21 10.36
CA TYR A 70 -7.94 6.47 9.10
C TYR A 70 -8.65 5.24 8.57
N ASP A 71 -9.63 5.50 7.71
CA ASP A 71 -10.32 4.49 6.89
C ASP A 71 -10.34 4.96 5.45
N GLY A 72 -10.12 4.04 4.52
CA GLY A 72 -10.11 4.41 3.12
C GLY A 72 -10.43 3.26 2.17
N MET A 73 -10.77 3.64 0.95
CA MET A 73 -11.00 2.73 -0.17
C MET A 73 -10.23 3.22 -1.39
N ALA A 74 -9.56 2.30 -2.08
CA ALA A 74 -8.74 2.61 -3.23
C ALA A 74 -9.03 1.70 -4.41
N PRO A 75 -9.75 2.19 -5.43
CA PRO A 75 -9.79 1.54 -6.73
C PRO A 75 -8.47 1.78 -7.48
N ALA A 76 -8.00 0.76 -8.19
CA ALA A 76 -6.77 0.83 -8.96
C ALA A 76 -6.80 -0.09 -10.17
N GLY A 77 -5.97 0.21 -11.15
CA GLY A 77 -5.77 -0.60 -12.33
C GLY A 77 -4.30 -0.76 -12.67
N LEU A 78 -3.98 -1.88 -13.29
CA LEU A 78 -2.67 -2.20 -13.85
C LEU A 78 -2.85 -2.71 -15.26
N PHE A 79 -1.86 -2.45 -16.10
CA PHE A 79 -1.73 -3.10 -17.40
C PHE A 79 -0.27 -3.32 -17.74
N GLY A 80 0.02 -4.35 -18.50
CA GLY A 80 1.39 -4.68 -18.83
C GLY A 80 1.54 -5.61 -19.99
N VAL A 81 2.79 -5.87 -20.33
CA VAL A 81 3.19 -6.83 -21.35
C VAL A 81 4.25 -7.77 -20.78
N ASP A 82 4.19 -9.01 -21.26
CA ASP A 82 5.12 -10.07 -20.87
C ASP A 82 5.80 -10.63 -22.10
N TRP A 83 7.03 -11.07 -21.90
CA TRP A 83 7.71 -11.95 -22.80
C TRP A 83 8.20 -13.15 -22.02
N ALA A 84 7.84 -14.35 -22.47
CA ALA A 84 8.18 -15.59 -21.78
C ALA A 84 8.85 -16.57 -22.75
N ARG A 85 9.87 -17.28 -22.27
CA ARG A 85 10.54 -18.34 -23.00
C ARG A 85 11.29 -19.26 -22.03
N ASP A 86 11.07 -20.56 -22.18
CA ASP A 86 11.78 -21.61 -21.45
C ASP A 86 11.79 -21.40 -19.92
N GLY A 87 10.66 -21.03 -19.35
CA GLY A 87 10.50 -20.77 -17.93
C GLY A 87 10.97 -19.40 -17.47
N MET A 88 11.56 -18.61 -18.35
CA MET A 88 11.95 -17.22 -18.08
C MET A 88 10.81 -16.28 -18.47
N VAL A 89 10.54 -15.27 -17.65
CA VAL A 89 9.53 -14.25 -17.92
C VAL A 89 10.14 -12.88 -17.66
N PHE A 90 9.92 -11.96 -18.59
CA PHE A 90 10.27 -10.55 -18.44
C PHE A 90 9.06 -9.72 -18.82
N GLY A 91 8.87 -8.61 -18.16
CA GLY A 91 7.77 -7.75 -18.52
C GLY A 91 7.87 -6.36 -17.90
N GLY A 92 6.92 -5.55 -18.29
CA GLY A 92 6.74 -4.21 -17.78
C GLY A 92 5.28 -3.92 -17.53
N PHE A 93 5.03 -2.97 -16.66
CA PHE A 93 3.67 -2.59 -16.30
C PHE A 93 3.56 -1.11 -15.96
N ALA A 94 2.35 -0.61 -16.08
CA ALA A 94 1.95 0.69 -15.59
C ALA A 94 0.66 0.58 -14.77
N GLY A 95 0.47 1.47 -13.83
CA GLY A 95 -0.68 1.43 -12.95
C GLY A 95 -1.17 2.80 -12.54
N PHE A 96 -2.44 2.84 -12.15
CA PHE A 96 -3.12 4.04 -11.66
C PHE A 96 -3.99 3.67 -10.47
N GLY A 97 -4.06 4.54 -9.49
CA GLY A 97 -4.93 4.34 -8.35
C GLY A 97 -5.34 5.65 -7.69
N ARG A 98 -6.39 5.55 -6.91
CA ARG A 98 -6.89 6.66 -6.10
C ARG A 98 -7.41 6.12 -4.78
N LEU A 99 -6.84 6.58 -3.69
CA LEU A 99 -7.32 6.32 -2.34
C LEU A 99 -8.11 7.54 -1.84
N ASN A 100 -9.34 7.33 -1.42
CA ASN A 100 -10.10 8.30 -0.66
C ASN A 100 -10.20 7.80 0.78
N ALA A 101 -9.74 8.60 1.73
CA ALA A 101 -9.66 8.21 3.12
C ALA A 101 -10.11 9.34 4.06
N ASP A 102 -10.68 8.92 5.17
CA ASP A 102 -11.06 9.82 6.26
C ASP A 102 -10.13 9.59 7.45
N PHE A 103 -9.60 10.67 8.02
CA PHE A 103 -8.96 10.61 9.33
C PHE A 103 -10.02 10.34 10.40
N GLY A 104 -9.69 9.48 11.34
CA GLY A 104 -10.60 9.19 12.45
C GLY A 104 -10.91 10.41 13.31
N ASN A 105 -11.95 10.31 14.11
CA ASN A 105 -12.41 11.38 15.04
C ASN A 105 -12.73 12.71 14.34
N SER A 106 -13.26 12.65 13.13
CA SER A 106 -13.65 13.85 12.37
C SER A 106 -12.50 14.86 12.19
N ARG A 107 -11.26 14.36 12.06
CA ARG A 107 -10.06 15.19 11.87
C ARG A 107 -9.79 15.57 10.43
N GLY A 108 -10.67 15.23 9.52
CA GLY A 108 -10.58 15.58 8.11
C GLY A 108 -10.44 14.36 7.21
N ASP A 109 -9.94 14.60 6.02
CA ASP A 109 -9.82 13.59 4.98
C ASP A 109 -8.58 13.83 4.11
N PHE A 110 -8.25 12.84 3.30
CA PHE A 110 -7.25 13.02 2.26
C PHE A 110 -7.54 12.11 1.06
N THR A 111 -7.03 12.54 -0.07
CA THR A 111 -7.02 11.74 -1.30
C THR A 111 -5.57 11.51 -1.70
N GLN A 112 -5.22 10.29 -2.04
CA GLN A 112 -3.94 9.91 -2.61
C GLN A 112 -4.16 9.42 -4.03
N LYS A 113 -3.51 10.05 -5.00
CA LYS A 113 -3.46 9.59 -6.39
C LYS A 113 -2.08 9.02 -6.67
N ASP A 114 -2.03 7.91 -7.36
CA ASP A 114 -0.78 7.29 -7.75
C ASP A 114 -0.74 6.93 -9.22
N THR A 115 0.46 7.04 -9.80
CA THR A 115 0.80 6.57 -11.14
C THR A 115 2.09 5.79 -11.02
N THR A 116 2.11 4.58 -11.55
CA THR A 116 3.24 3.66 -11.37
C THR A 116 3.74 3.16 -12.71
N ALA A 117 5.05 3.01 -12.82
CA ALA A 117 5.70 2.27 -13.91
C ALA A 117 6.70 1.28 -13.29
N GLY A 118 6.75 0.08 -13.83
CA GLY A 118 7.62 -0.96 -13.28
C GLY A 118 8.04 -2.01 -14.29
N LEU A 119 9.00 -2.81 -13.84
CA LEU A 119 9.56 -3.95 -14.57
C LEU A 119 9.53 -5.17 -13.65
N PHE A 120 9.41 -6.33 -14.26
CA PHE A 120 9.51 -7.59 -13.53
C PHE A 120 10.24 -8.64 -14.35
N ALA A 121 10.77 -9.62 -13.63
CA ALA A 121 11.40 -10.80 -14.21
C ALA A 121 11.17 -12.00 -13.29
N GLY A 122 11.19 -13.18 -13.86
CA GLY A 122 11.05 -14.41 -13.10
C GLY A 122 11.63 -15.61 -13.83
N TRP A 123 11.90 -16.64 -13.06
CA TRP A 123 12.28 -17.94 -13.56
C TRP A 123 11.47 -19.02 -12.85
N TYR A 124 10.92 -19.93 -13.61
CA TYR A 124 10.08 -21.02 -13.12
C TYR A 124 10.66 -22.34 -13.58
N GLY A 125 11.33 -23.03 -12.65
CA GLY A 125 11.77 -24.39 -12.85
C GLY A 125 10.63 -25.40 -12.59
N ASP A 126 10.97 -26.67 -12.60
CA ASP A 126 9.99 -27.72 -12.33
C ASP A 126 9.42 -27.61 -10.90
N ARG A 127 10.26 -27.31 -9.91
CA ARG A 127 9.84 -27.21 -8.50
C ARG A 127 10.26 -25.91 -7.83
N ILE A 128 11.37 -25.34 -8.25
CA ILE A 128 11.88 -24.07 -7.70
C ILE A 128 11.49 -22.93 -8.63
N TRP A 129 11.09 -21.82 -8.06
CA TRP A 129 10.80 -20.61 -8.80
C TRP A 129 11.29 -19.39 -8.02
N VAL A 130 11.62 -18.35 -8.76
CA VAL A 130 11.99 -17.04 -8.22
C VAL A 130 11.45 -15.97 -9.16
N ASN A 131 10.92 -14.90 -8.58
CA ASN A 131 10.54 -13.71 -9.34
C ASN A 131 10.85 -12.44 -8.57
N GLY A 132 10.94 -11.35 -9.28
CA GLY A 132 11.20 -10.04 -8.71
C GLY A 132 10.58 -8.94 -9.53
N GLN A 133 10.45 -7.80 -8.93
CA GLN A 133 9.93 -6.59 -9.56
C GLN A 133 10.55 -5.35 -8.95
N VAL A 134 10.57 -4.28 -9.73
CA VAL A 134 10.93 -2.93 -9.28
C VAL A 134 9.96 -1.96 -9.93
N SER A 135 9.49 -1.00 -9.15
CA SER A 135 8.57 0.02 -9.66
C SER A 135 8.83 1.36 -9.00
N TYR A 136 8.46 2.40 -9.73
CA TYR A 136 8.46 3.77 -9.24
C TYR A 136 7.05 4.33 -9.35
N THR A 137 6.59 4.91 -8.25
CA THR A 137 5.27 5.49 -8.15
C THR A 137 5.37 6.98 -7.89
N TRP A 138 4.67 7.78 -8.68
CA TRP A 138 4.44 9.20 -8.44
C TRP A 138 3.17 9.34 -7.61
N LEU A 139 3.27 10.07 -6.49
CA LEU A 139 2.18 10.29 -5.55
C LEU A 139 1.76 11.76 -5.55
N SER A 140 0.47 11.98 -5.46
CA SER A 140 -0.12 13.31 -5.33
C SER A 140 -1.22 13.24 -4.28
N TYR A 141 -1.20 14.19 -3.33
CA TYR A 141 -2.14 14.20 -2.22
C TYR A 141 -2.94 15.49 -2.21
N ASP A 142 -4.21 15.37 -1.82
CA ASP A 142 -5.03 16.47 -1.36
C ASP A 142 -5.44 16.17 0.08
N VAL A 143 -5.02 17.02 1.00
CA VAL A 143 -5.23 16.81 2.44
C VAL A 143 -6.08 17.96 2.98
N ASN A 144 -7.10 17.61 3.76
CA ASN A 144 -7.90 18.57 4.51
C ASN A 144 -7.92 18.14 5.98
N ARG A 145 -7.21 18.90 6.81
CA ARG A 145 -7.18 18.65 8.26
C ARG A 145 -8.19 19.54 8.96
N LYS A 146 -9.03 18.93 9.79
CA LYS A 146 -10.04 19.63 10.59
C LYS A 146 -9.57 19.72 12.04
N VAL A 147 -9.65 20.91 12.60
CA VAL A 147 -9.31 21.19 13.99
C VAL A 147 -10.55 21.72 14.70
N GLN A 148 -11.00 20.99 15.70
CA GLN A 148 -12.08 21.45 16.57
C GLN A 148 -11.52 22.37 17.65
N LEU A 149 -12.06 23.57 17.73
CA LEU A 149 -11.65 24.57 18.73
C LEU A 149 -12.88 25.22 19.34
N GLY A 150 -13.32 24.72 20.48
CA GLY A 150 -14.60 25.09 21.08
C GLY A 150 -15.75 24.71 20.15
N PRO A 151 -16.68 25.65 19.86
CA PRO A 151 -17.79 25.39 18.95
C PRO A 151 -17.42 25.47 17.46
N ALA A 152 -16.20 25.94 17.14
CA ALA A 152 -15.76 26.17 15.77
C ALA A 152 -14.91 25.00 15.27
N THR A 153 -15.06 24.70 13.98
CA THR A 153 -14.21 23.77 13.25
C THR A 153 -13.39 24.57 12.25
N ARG A 154 -12.06 24.46 12.32
CA ARG A 154 -11.13 25.06 11.36
C ARG A 154 -10.64 24.03 10.39
N GLU A 155 -10.44 24.42 9.14
CA GLU A 155 -9.97 23.55 8.08
C GLU A 155 -8.66 24.10 7.51
N HIS A 156 -7.70 23.19 7.35
CA HIS A 156 -6.39 23.49 6.77
C HIS A 156 -6.08 22.49 5.68
N GLY A 157 -5.88 22.98 4.48
CA GLY A 157 -5.61 22.14 3.31
C GLY A 157 -4.15 22.16 2.91
N GLY A 158 -3.78 21.16 2.14
CA GLY A 158 -2.46 21.08 1.52
C GLY A 158 -2.46 20.01 0.43
N SER A 159 -1.54 20.14 -0.51
CA SER A 159 -1.44 19.26 -1.67
C SER A 159 0.01 18.85 -1.92
N PRO A 160 0.63 18.09 -1.01
CA PRO A 160 2.00 17.63 -1.21
C PRO A 160 2.10 16.54 -2.27
N ASP A 161 3.25 16.47 -2.91
CA ASP A 161 3.62 15.40 -3.82
C ASP A 161 4.60 14.45 -3.13
N GLY A 162 4.69 13.25 -3.64
CA GLY A 162 5.60 12.26 -3.13
C GLY A 162 5.96 11.19 -4.15
N SER A 163 6.69 10.21 -3.70
CA SER A 163 7.10 9.08 -4.52
C SER A 163 7.23 7.81 -3.68
N ASN A 164 7.13 6.66 -4.35
CA ASN A 164 7.39 5.36 -3.74
C ASN A 164 8.23 4.52 -4.68
N LEU A 165 9.46 4.22 -4.28
CA LEU A 165 10.30 3.23 -4.96
C LEU A 165 10.07 1.89 -4.27
N THR A 166 9.61 0.90 -5.04
CA THR A 166 9.26 -0.43 -4.52
C THR A 166 10.07 -1.49 -5.23
N ALA A 167 10.63 -2.44 -4.47
CA ALA A 167 11.23 -3.65 -4.99
C ALA A 167 10.70 -4.85 -4.21
N ALA A 168 10.44 -5.95 -4.91
CA ALA A 168 10.00 -7.19 -4.29
C ALA A 168 10.73 -8.37 -4.90
N LEU A 169 11.03 -9.35 -4.05
CA LEU A 169 11.65 -10.61 -4.44
C LEU A 169 10.89 -11.75 -3.78
N ASN A 170 10.49 -12.74 -4.56
CA ASN A 170 9.75 -13.90 -4.10
C ASN A 170 10.44 -15.16 -4.57
N ALA A 171 10.43 -16.20 -3.75
CA ALA A 171 10.94 -17.52 -4.09
C ALA A 171 10.09 -18.59 -3.44
N GLY A 172 10.04 -19.75 -4.06
CA GLY A 172 9.30 -20.88 -3.54
C GLY A 172 9.76 -22.21 -4.07
N TYR A 173 9.31 -23.26 -3.40
CA TYR A 173 9.49 -24.65 -3.80
C TYR A 173 8.13 -25.34 -3.82
N GLU A 174 7.90 -26.18 -4.82
CA GLU A 174 6.64 -26.89 -4.97
C GLU A 174 6.83 -28.40 -4.87
N PHE A 175 6.17 -28.99 -3.89
CA PHE A 175 5.91 -30.42 -3.80
C PHE A 175 4.67 -30.78 -4.62
N GLY A 176 4.51 -32.05 -4.95
CA GLY A 176 3.30 -32.55 -5.59
C GLY A 176 3.46 -32.85 -7.06
N THR A 177 2.32 -33.01 -7.74
CA THR A 177 2.24 -33.51 -9.11
C THR A 177 1.87 -32.38 -10.06
N GLU A 178 2.61 -32.24 -11.15
CA GLU A 178 2.29 -31.30 -12.22
C GLU A 178 0.90 -31.58 -12.79
N GLY A 179 0.09 -30.53 -13.01
CA GLY A 179 -1.28 -30.64 -13.47
C GLY A 179 -2.26 -31.11 -12.40
N GLY A 180 -1.83 -31.28 -11.16
CA GLY A 180 -2.63 -31.66 -10.01
C GLY A 180 -2.42 -30.71 -8.84
N PHE A 181 -2.37 -31.31 -7.65
CA PHE A 181 -2.14 -30.53 -6.43
C PHE A 181 -0.65 -30.29 -6.22
N ARG A 182 -0.29 -29.02 -6.09
CA ARG A 182 1.05 -28.59 -5.71
C ARG A 182 1.01 -27.66 -4.53
N HIS A 183 1.99 -27.78 -3.64
CA HIS A 183 2.11 -26.92 -2.48
C HIS A 183 3.56 -26.82 -2.03
N GLY A 184 3.89 -25.81 -1.29
CA GLY A 184 5.24 -25.70 -0.74
C GLY A 184 5.51 -24.35 -0.07
N PRO A 185 6.69 -24.24 0.52
CA PRO A 185 7.12 -23.03 1.20
C PRO A 185 7.35 -21.87 0.23
N ILE A 186 7.10 -20.68 0.73
CA ILE A 186 7.41 -19.42 0.04
C ILE A 186 8.13 -18.48 0.99
N ALA A 187 8.99 -17.66 0.41
CA ALA A 187 9.65 -16.57 1.10
C ALA A 187 9.65 -15.33 0.20
N SER A 188 9.46 -14.18 0.81
CA SER A 188 9.39 -12.92 0.09
C SER A 188 10.04 -11.80 0.89
N VAL A 189 10.53 -10.79 0.20
CA VAL A 189 10.89 -9.52 0.78
C VAL A 189 10.30 -8.41 -0.10
N ILE A 190 9.68 -7.43 0.54
CA ILE A 190 9.15 -6.23 -0.12
C ILE A 190 9.81 -5.04 0.54
N TRP A 191 10.59 -4.32 -0.24
CA TRP A 191 11.26 -3.11 0.18
C TRP A 191 10.62 -1.91 -0.48
N GLN A 192 10.37 -0.85 0.30
CA GLN A 192 9.79 0.39 -0.18
C GLN A 192 10.51 1.58 0.43
N GLN A 193 10.67 2.62 -0.37
CA GLN A 193 11.12 3.94 0.08
C GLN A 193 10.10 4.98 -0.36
N VAL A 194 9.38 5.53 0.61
CA VAL A 194 8.36 6.57 0.38
C VAL A 194 8.94 7.92 0.77
N LYS A 195 8.88 8.85 -0.17
CA LYS A 195 9.25 10.25 0.06
C LYS A 195 8.01 11.12 -0.08
N LEU A 196 7.82 12.01 0.87
CA LEU A 196 6.74 13.00 0.85
C LEU A 196 7.34 14.37 1.02
N ASP A 197 7.01 15.28 0.12
CA ASP A 197 7.48 16.68 0.19
C ASP A 197 6.94 17.37 1.43
N GLY A 198 7.75 18.27 1.99
CA GLY A 198 7.27 19.18 3.02
C GLY A 198 6.30 20.19 2.43
N TYR A 199 5.39 20.70 3.25
CA TYR A 199 4.44 21.72 2.82
C TYR A 199 3.89 22.53 3.99
N THR A 200 3.28 23.66 3.68
CA THR A 200 2.55 24.47 4.63
C THR A 200 1.06 24.39 4.37
N GLU A 201 0.30 24.26 5.44
CA GLU A 201 -1.16 24.23 5.34
C GLU A 201 -1.72 25.60 4.97
N SER A 202 -2.85 25.62 4.28
CA SER A 202 -3.59 26.84 4.00
C SER A 202 -4.18 27.43 5.28
N ALA A 203 -4.19 28.73 5.37
CA ALA A 203 -4.80 29.47 6.47
C ALA A 203 -5.13 30.89 6.03
N ASP A 204 -6.12 31.49 6.67
CA ASP A 204 -6.39 32.92 6.62
C ASP A 204 -5.97 33.60 7.92
N ALA A 205 -6.17 34.90 8.02
CA ALA A 205 -5.79 35.65 9.22
C ALA A 205 -6.54 35.16 10.49
N GLY A 206 -7.74 34.63 10.34
CA GLY A 206 -8.55 34.14 11.47
C GLY A 206 -8.20 32.72 11.90
N THR A 207 -7.48 31.94 11.08
CA THR A 207 -7.18 30.54 11.35
C THR A 207 -5.67 30.24 11.44
N LEU A 208 -4.82 31.24 11.31
CA LEU A 208 -3.37 31.06 11.26
C LEU A 208 -2.80 30.38 12.52
N ALA A 209 -3.41 30.60 13.68
CA ALA A 209 -2.91 30.05 14.94
C ALA A 209 -2.92 28.52 15.00
N THR A 210 -3.83 27.88 14.27
CA THR A 210 -3.92 26.41 14.21
C THR A 210 -3.27 25.80 12.97
N ALA A 211 -2.81 26.63 12.03
CA ALA A 211 -2.16 26.16 10.81
C ALA A 211 -0.72 25.72 11.08
N LEU A 212 -0.35 24.62 10.48
CA LEU A 212 0.97 24.00 10.62
C LEU A 212 1.71 23.97 9.28
N GLY A 213 3.02 23.84 9.37
CA GLY A 213 3.85 23.40 8.27
C GLY A 213 4.52 22.10 8.63
N TYR A 214 4.85 21.31 7.64
CA TYR A 214 5.42 19.96 7.84
C TYR A 214 6.73 19.83 7.08
N GLY A 215 7.70 19.19 7.73
CA GLY A 215 8.93 18.79 7.07
C GLY A 215 8.70 17.63 6.10
N LYS A 216 9.60 17.48 5.15
CA LYS A 216 9.57 16.33 4.26
C LYS A 216 9.76 15.03 5.05
N GLN A 217 9.18 13.96 4.54
CA GLN A 217 9.32 12.62 5.10
C GLN A 217 10.07 11.73 4.12
N ASP A 218 10.91 10.86 4.66
CA ASP A 218 11.59 9.80 3.94
C ASP A 218 11.46 8.54 4.79
N VAL A 219 10.59 7.63 4.38
CA VAL A 219 10.19 6.48 5.19
C VAL A 219 10.48 5.20 4.43
N ASP A 220 11.24 4.32 5.06
CA ASP A 220 11.55 3.01 4.53
C ASP A 220 10.63 1.94 5.14
N SER A 221 10.35 0.93 4.35
CA SER A 221 9.67 -0.28 4.78
C SER A 221 10.39 -1.48 4.20
N THR A 222 10.65 -2.49 5.02
CA THR A 222 11.22 -3.76 4.60
C THR A 222 10.41 -4.87 5.26
N VAL A 223 9.51 -5.48 4.50
CA VAL A 223 8.66 -6.56 5.01
C VAL A 223 9.21 -7.88 4.50
N GLY A 224 9.60 -8.75 5.43
CA GLY A 224 9.92 -10.14 5.15
C GLY A 224 8.69 -11.02 5.36
N ARG A 225 8.49 -11.99 4.46
CA ARG A 225 7.39 -12.94 4.52
C ARG A 225 7.89 -14.35 4.40
N ILE A 226 7.38 -15.24 5.24
CA ILE A 226 7.57 -16.68 5.11
C ILE A 226 6.21 -17.36 5.24
N GLY A 227 6.00 -18.41 4.48
CA GLY A 227 4.73 -19.08 4.54
C GLY A 227 4.63 -20.29 3.63
N TRP A 228 3.42 -20.59 3.26
CA TRP A 228 3.07 -21.75 2.48
C TRP A 228 2.04 -21.39 1.42
N GLN A 229 2.17 -21.97 0.25
CA GLN A 229 1.21 -21.84 -0.83
C GLN A 229 0.72 -23.22 -1.28
N ALA A 230 -0.48 -23.25 -1.82
CA ALA A 230 -1.05 -24.43 -2.42
C ALA A 230 -1.88 -24.04 -3.64
N ARG A 231 -1.84 -24.88 -4.67
CA ARG A 231 -2.66 -24.70 -5.88
C ARG A 231 -3.10 -26.06 -6.43
N PHE A 232 -4.25 -26.05 -7.07
CA PHE A 232 -4.77 -27.23 -7.76
C PHE A 232 -5.06 -26.89 -9.22
N ASP A 233 -4.34 -27.54 -10.13
CA ASP A 233 -4.41 -27.25 -11.57
C ASP A 233 -5.16 -28.32 -12.39
N GLY A 234 -5.79 -29.28 -11.72
CA GLY A 234 -6.44 -30.43 -12.39
C GLY A 234 -7.80 -30.16 -13.01
N GLY A 235 -8.41 -29.01 -12.75
CA GLY A 235 -9.73 -28.65 -13.28
C GLY A 235 -9.69 -27.44 -14.20
N THR A 236 -10.88 -27.04 -14.68
CA THR A 236 -11.04 -25.79 -15.45
C THR A 236 -10.91 -24.56 -14.57
N VAL A 237 -11.32 -24.66 -13.31
CA VAL A 237 -11.07 -23.67 -12.29
C VAL A 237 -9.88 -24.15 -11.46
N LYS A 238 -8.86 -23.31 -11.33
CA LYS A 238 -7.60 -23.63 -10.66
C LYS A 238 -7.46 -22.77 -9.40
N PRO A 239 -7.97 -23.24 -8.26
CA PRO A 239 -7.89 -22.48 -7.01
C PRO A 239 -6.46 -22.47 -6.47
N TYR A 240 -6.15 -21.42 -5.73
CA TYR A 240 -4.89 -21.30 -5.01
C TYR A 240 -5.09 -20.55 -3.69
N VAL A 241 -4.20 -20.83 -2.76
CA VAL A 241 -4.14 -20.16 -1.47
C VAL A 241 -2.69 -19.90 -1.09
N GLN A 242 -2.45 -18.79 -0.43
CA GLN A 242 -1.15 -18.42 0.10
C GLN A 242 -1.35 -17.82 1.50
N VAL A 243 -0.61 -18.30 2.48
CA VAL A 243 -0.61 -17.76 3.83
C VAL A 243 0.83 -17.48 4.24
N THR A 244 1.09 -16.25 4.66
CA THR A 244 2.42 -15.84 5.13
C THR A 244 2.34 -15.19 6.50
N TYR A 245 3.42 -15.37 7.25
CA TYR A 245 3.74 -14.57 8.42
C TYR A 245 4.68 -13.45 7.97
N ASP A 246 4.32 -12.21 8.30
CA ASP A 246 4.97 -11.01 7.81
C ASP A 246 5.63 -10.26 8.97
N HIS A 247 6.82 -9.73 8.73
CA HIS A 247 7.52 -8.91 9.70
C HIS A 247 8.09 -7.66 9.04
N GLU A 248 7.80 -6.49 9.64
CA GLU A 248 8.39 -5.21 9.28
C GLU A 248 9.69 -5.01 10.05
N PHE A 249 10.79 -4.85 9.33
CA PHE A 249 12.13 -4.68 9.92
C PHE A 249 12.48 -3.22 10.21
N GLU A 250 11.73 -2.27 9.67
CA GLU A 250 12.00 -0.85 9.84
C GLU A 250 11.21 -0.25 11.01
N ASP A 251 11.84 0.69 11.70
CA ASP A 251 11.19 1.47 12.76
C ASP A 251 10.54 2.73 12.19
N THR A 252 9.47 3.18 12.84
CA THR A 252 8.86 4.46 12.51
C THR A 252 9.75 5.62 12.93
N LYS A 253 9.86 6.62 12.04
CA LYS A 253 10.62 7.84 12.30
C LYS A 253 9.72 8.88 12.96
N GLN A 254 10.35 9.86 13.63
CA GLN A 254 9.66 11.03 14.16
C GLN A 254 9.11 11.89 13.04
N ALA A 255 7.95 12.48 13.26
CA ALA A 255 7.37 13.48 12.36
C ALA A 255 7.69 14.87 12.86
N SER A 256 7.95 15.80 11.95
CA SER A 256 8.32 17.17 12.25
C SER A 256 7.32 18.18 11.69
N ALA A 257 7.09 19.25 12.44
CA ALA A 257 6.19 20.32 12.05
C ALA A 257 6.63 21.65 12.69
N TRP A 258 6.04 22.74 12.23
CA TRP A 258 6.17 24.06 12.89
C TRP A 258 4.82 24.75 12.89
N VAL A 259 4.63 25.62 13.87
CA VAL A 259 3.42 26.44 13.98
C VAL A 259 3.63 27.71 13.14
N GLN A 260 2.79 27.93 12.14
CA GLN A 260 2.96 29.04 11.20
C GLN A 260 2.91 30.42 11.88
N SER A 261 2.08 30.58 12.91
CA SER A 261 1.97 31.82 13.65
C SER A 261 3.14 32.12 14.60
N LEU A 262 4.00 31.12 14.81
CA LEU A 262 5.15 31.20 15.71
C LEU A 262 6.44 30.75 15.00
N PRO A 263 6.83 31.39 13.90
CA PRO A 263 7.94 30.94 13.07
C PRO A 263 9.28 30.90 13.80
N ASP A 264 9.48 31.76 14.78
CA ASP A 264 10.73 31.84 15.56
C ASP A 264 10.91 30.67 16.54
N VAL A 265 9.86 29.96 16.88
CA VAL A 265 9.95 28.76 17.72
C VAL A 265 10.63 27.62 16.98
N GLY A 266 10.52 27.58 15.64
CA GLY A 266 11.12 26.56 14.81
C GLY A 266 10.36 25.25 14.79
N MET A 267 11.02 24.20 14.26
CA MET A 267 10.41 22.88 14.11
C MET A 267 10.38 22.14 15.44
N TYR A 268 9.29 21.42 15.65
CA TYR A 268 9.17 20.45 16.73
C TYR A 268 8.97 19.06 16.14
N ARG A 269 9.21 18.03 16.95
CA ARG A 269 9.09 16.64 16.55
C ARG A 269 8.17 15.89 17.51
N VAL A 270 7.39 14.98 16.94
CA VAL A 270 6.57 14.05 17.72
C VAL A 270 7.04 12.63 17.45
N PRO A 271 6.87 11.70 18.42
CA PRO A 271 7.19 10.29 18.20
C PRO A 271 6.43 9.73 17.00
N GLY A 272 7.08 8.81 16.28
CA GLY A 272 6.45 8.09 15.19
C GLY A 272 5.26 7.28 15.65
N MET A 273 4.31 7.05 14.73
CA MET A 273 3.17 6.18 14.99
C MET A 273 3.62 4.72 15.11
N ASP A 274 2.99 4.02 16.02
CA ASP A 274 3.28 2.62 16.29
C ASP A 274 2.36 1.73 15.45
N PHE A 275 2.80 1.37 14.26
CA PHE A 275 2.13 0.40 13.41
C PHE A 275 2.58 -1.02 13.75
N ASP A 276 1.71 -1.99 13.55
CA ASP A 276 2.04 -3.38 13.80
C ASP A 276 3.20 -3.85 12.91
N LYS A 277 4.21 -4.47 13.54
CA LYS A 277 5.37 -5.03 12.84
C LYS A 277 5.19 -6.49 12.44
N ASN A 278 4.30 -7.20 13.12
CA ASN A 278 4.05 -8.63 12.90
C ASN A 278 2.59 -8.84 12.55
N TYR A 279 2.34 -9.52 11.46
CA TYR A 279 0.99 -9.85 11.01
C TYR A 279 1.02 -11.02 10.03
N ALA A 280 -0.14 -11.48 9.63
CA ALA A 280 -0.27 -12.52 8.63
C ALA A 280 -1.03 -11.97 7.42
N THR A 281 -0.67 -12.46 6.25
CA THR A 281 -1.39 -12.18 5.00
C THR A 281 -1.92 -13.49 4.45
N ALA A 282 -3.21 -13.51 4.11
CA ALA A 282 -3.85 -14.63 3.42
C ALA A 282 -4.34 -14.16 2.06
N ILE A 283 -4.03 -14.93 1.04
CA ILE A 283 -4.48 -14.70 -0.34
C ILE A 283 -5.22 -15.94 -0.79
N LEU A 284 -6.43 -15.76 -1.32
CA LEU A 284 -7.27 -16.81 -1.87
C LEU A 284 -7.72 -16.38 -3.26
N GLY A 285 -7.53 -17.25 -4.24
CA GLY A 285 -7.95 -16.91 -5.59
C GLY A 285 -8.17 -18.14 -6.45
N ALA A 286 -8.53 -17.88 -7.68
CA ALA A 286 -8.73 -18.90 -8.70
C ALA A 286 -8.32 -18.37 -10.07
N ARG A 287 -7.69 -19.22 -10.85
CA ARG A 287 -7.37 -18.98 -12.25
C ARG A 287 -8.30 -19.80 -13.12
N MET A 288 -8.78 -19.19 -14.18
CA MET A 288 -9.71 -19.82 -15.11
C MET A 288 -9.67 -19.09 -16.45
N GLU A 289 -10.16 -19.74 -17.49
CA GLU A 289 -10.38 -19.07 -18.76
C GLU A 289 -11.79 -18.50 -18.80
N LEU A 290 -11.90 -17.20 -19.06
CA LEU A 290 -13.15 -16.50 -19.23
C LEU A 290 -13.11 -15.69 -20.53
N PHE A 291 -14.11 -15.85 -21.39
CA PHE A 291 -14.22 -15.14 -22.66
C PHE A 291 -12.97 -15.25 -23.55
N GLY A 292 -12.31 -16.40 -23.51
CA GLY A 292 -11.07 -16.64 -24.26
C GLY A 292 -9.82 -16.02 -23.64
N LEU A 293 -9.93 -15.43 -22.48
CA LEU A 293 -8.82 -14.81 -21.75
C LEU A 293 -8.47 -15.59 -20.50
N GLN A 294 -7.18 -15.65 -20.18
CA GLN A 294 -6.73 -16.17 -18.90
C GLN A 294 -7.10 -15.18 -17.81
N SER A 295 -7.79 -15.64 -16.78
CA SER A 295 -8.33 -14.78 -15.73
C SER A 295 -7.84 -15.23 -14.36
N ASN A 296 -7.63 -14.27 -13.48
CA ASN A 296 -7.24 -14.50 -12.09
C ASN A 296 -8.12 -13.59 -11.21
N ILE A 297 -8.91 -14.21 -10.34
CA ILE A 297 -9.83 -13.48 -9.45
C ILE A 297 -9.54 -13.92 -8.04
N GLY A 298 -9.44 -12.98 -7.13
CA GLY A 298 -9.16 -13.34 -5.75
C GLY A 298 -9.34 -12.21 -4.76
N LEU A 299 -8.99 -12.55 -3.54
CA LEU A 299 -8.98 -11.62 -2.42
C LEU A 299 -7.75 -11.86 -1.56
N SER A 300 -7.31 -10.81 -0.90
CA SER A 300 -6.28 -10.88 0.12
C SER A 300 -6.73 -10.11 1.36
N ALA A 301 -6.23 -10.53 2.51
CA ALA A 301 -6.49 -9.85 3.76
C ALA A 301 -5.29 -10.00 4.68
N THR A 302 -5.00 -8.95 5.44
CA THR A 302 -4.08 -9.01 6.56
C THR A 302 -4.84 -9.35 7.84
N THR A 303 -4.25 -10.20 8.66
CA THR A 303 -4.83 -10.67 9.93
C THR A 303 -3.80 -10.57 11.03
N LEU A 304 -4.24 -10.80 12.28
CA LEU A 304 -3.39 -10.75 13.46
C LEU A 304 -2.80 -9.37 13.74
N GLN A 305 -3.28 -8.35 13.07
CA GLN A 305 -2.97 -6.97 13.41
C GLN A 305 -3.91 -6.49 14.51
N LYS A 306 -3.34 -5.87 15.51
CA LYS A 306 -4.13 -5.31 16.62
C LYS A 306 -4.83 -4.01 16.25
N ARG A 307 -4.30 -3.28 15.26
CA ARG A 307 -4.67 -1.88 14.99
C ARG A 307 -5.11 -1.63 13.56
N ALA A 308 -5.02 -2.63 12.68
CA ALA A 308 -5.26 -2.43 11.27
C ALA A 308 -5.87 -3.65 10.62
N GLN A 309 -6.68 -3.41 9.60
CA GLN A 309 -7.20 -4.44 8.70
C GLN A 309 -7.09 -3.93 7.28
N ASP A 310 -6.37 -4.68 6.45
CA ASP A 310 -6.30 -4.42 5.02
C ASP A 310 -6.94 -5.59 4.29
N ALA A 311 -7.77 -5.27 3.32
CA ALA A 311 -8.38 -6.27 2.44
C ALA A 311 -8.33 -5.77 1.00
N THR A 312 -8.15 -6.69 0.07
CA THR A 312 -8.08 -6.38 -1.36
C THR A 312 -8.91 -7.38 -2.14
N LEU A 313 -9.72 -6.90 -3.05
CA LEU A 313 -10.34 -7.69 -4.11
C LEU A 313 -9.61 -7.36 -5.41
N PHE A 314 -9.28 -8.38 -6.20
CA PHE A 314 -8.59 -8.19 -7.48
C PHE A 314 -9.11 -9.11 -8.55
N ALA A 315 -8.99 -8.65 -9.79
CA ALA A 315 -9.22 -9.43 -10.98
C ALA A 315 -8.24 -9.02 -12.06
N SER A 316 -7.66 -9.98 -12.76
CA SER A 316 -6.78 -9.71 -13.89
C SER A 316 -7.09 -10.64 -15.05
N PHE A 317 -6.79 -10.18 -16.25
CA PHE A 317 -7.02 -10.87 -17.51
C PHE A 317 -5.78 -10.77 -18.37
N SER A 318 -5.46 -11.84 -19.08
CA SER A 318 -4.33 -11.85 -20.01
C SER A 318 -4.66 -12.58 -21.30
N GLY A 319 -3.96 -12.20 -22.35
CA GLY A 319 -4.09 -12.79 -23.67
C GLY A 319 -2.78 -12.76 -24.42
N SER A 320 -2.68 -13.59 -25.45
CA SER A 320 -1.51 -13.60 -26.34
C SER A 320 -1.65 -12.59 -27.47
N PHE A 321 -0.52 -12.08 -27.92
CA PHE A 321 -0.47 -11.29 -29.16
C PHE A 321 -0.56 -12.19 -30.40
#